data_b2751ffe142d2598fe742c1130a26741
#
_entry.id   b2751ffe142d2598fe742c1130a26741
#
_cell.length_a   1.000
_cell.length_b   1.000
_cell.length_c   1.000
_cell.angle_alpha   90.00
_cell.angle_beta   90.00
_cell.angle_gamma   90.00
#
_symmetry.space_group_name_H-M   'P 1'
#
loop_
_entity.id
_entity.type
_entity.pdbx_description
1 polymer ?
#
loop_
_entity_poly.entity_id
_entity_poly.type
_entity_poly.pdbx_seq_one_letter_code
_entity_poly.pdbx_strand_id
1 'polypeptide(L)'
;MLTKILKRDGREVAYDREKITNAIFAAAKALGGENRATALELTLKVEDYLAQTLGENIPTVEEVQDAVEHTLIENGHARTAKEYILYRAERSRIRETTFPITYSDVSE
;
A
#
# COMPACT_ATOMS: atom_id res chain seq x y z
N MET A 1 14.21 -3.31 -11.22
CA MET A 1 13.52 -4.06 -10.20
C MET A 1 13.31 -3.22 -8.94
N LEU A 2 12.12 -3.27 -8.36
CA LEU A 2 11.79 -2.43 -7.22
C LEU A 2 12.45 -2.96 -5.96
N THR A 3 13.35 -2.19 -5.36
CA THR A 3 14.07 -2.61 -4.15
C THR A 3 13.90 -1.64 -3.00
N LYS A 4 13.51 -0.41 -3.28
CA LYS A 4 13.41 0.64 -2.26
C LYS A 4 12.18 1.49 -2.50
N ILE A 5 11.69 2.12 -1.44
CA ILE A 5 10.64 3.15 -1.55
C ILE A 5 11.04 4.36 -0.72
N LEU A 6 10.47 5.50 -1.08
CA LEU A 6 10.79 6.78 -0.45
C LEU A 6 9.66 7.17 0.50
N LYS A 7 9.99 7.31 1.76
CA LYS A 7 9.02 7.74 2.77
C LYS A 7 8.74 9.22 2.67
N ARG A 8 7.67 9.67 3.32
CA ARG A 8 7.26 11.08 3.29
C ARG A 8 8.35 12.02 3.82
N ASP A 9 9.16 11.55 4.75
CA ASP A 9 10.22 12.36 5.34
C ASP A 9 11.51 12.32 4.52
N GLY A 10 11.49 11.69 3.34
CA GLY A 10 12.63 11.62 2.45
C GLY A 10 13.55 10.44 2.67
N ARG A 11 13.26 9.58 3.65
CA ARG A 11 14.10 8.41 3.89
C ARG A 11 13.82 7.32 2.88
N GLU A 12 14.87 6.65 2.43
CA GLU A 12 14.75 5.47 1.61
C GLU A 12 14.69 4.24 2.51
N VAL A 13 13.71 3.37 2.27
CA VAL A 13 13.58 2.14 3.02
C VAL A 13 13.44 0.99 2.04
N ALA A 14 13.71 -0.21 2.52
CA ALA A 14 13.59 -1.40 1.69
C ALA A 14 12.14 -1.61 1.27
N TYR A 15 11.96 -2.00 0.01
CA TYR A 15 10.63 -2.37 -0.49
C TYR A 15 10.29 -3.76 0.03
N ASP A 16 9.09 -3.91 0.58
CA ASP A 16 8.60 -5.19 1.09
C ASP A 16 7.33 -5.56 0.36
N ARG A 17 7.46 -6.51 -0.58
CA ARG A 17 6.34 -6.97 -1.39
C ARG A 17 5.19 -7.50 -0.54
N GLU A 18 5.53 -8.12 0.58
CA GLU A 18 4.51 -8.71 1.44
C GLU A 18 3.57 -7.68 2.03
N LYS A 19 4.06 -6.48 2.28
CA LYS A 19 3.19 -5.42 2.81
C LYS A 19 2.08 -5.07 1.84
N ILE A 20 2.40 -5.01 0.55
CA ILE A 20 1.39 -4.74 -0.48
C ILE A 20 0.43 -5.91 -0.58
N THR A 21 0.97 -7.13 -0.64
CA THR A 21 0.15 -8.33 -0.73
C THR A 21 -0.81 -8.44 0.46
N ASN A 22 -0.30 -8.16 1.67
CA ASN A 22 -1.12 -8.21 2.88
C ASN A 22 -2.22 -7.15 2.83
N ALA A 23 -1.91 -5.95 2.34
CA ALA A 23 -2.89 -4.87 2.26
C ALA A 23 -4.00 -5.21 1.25
N ILE A 24 -3.63 -5.75 0.08
CA ILE A 24 -4.60 -6.17 -0.91
C ILE A 24 -5.45 -7.32 -0.36
N PHE A 25 -4.81 -8.28 0.30
CA PHE A 25 -5.52 -9.42 0.88
C PHE A 25 -6.51 -8.95 1.95
N ALA A 26 -6.10 -8.01 2.80
CA ALA A 26 -6.97 -7.48 3.84
C ALA A 26 -8.19 -6.79 3.23
N ALA A 27 -7.98 -6.01 2.16
CA ALA A 27 -9.08 -5.34 1.47
C ALA A 27 -10.04 -6.36 0.83
N ALA A 28 -9.49 -7.40 0.20
CA ALA A 28 -10.31 -8.44 -0.41
C ALA A 28 -11.08 -9.23 0.64
N LYS A 29 -10.45 -9.48 1.78
CA LYS A 29 -11.08 -10.23 2.86
C LYS A 29 -12.28 -9.49 3.43
N ALA A 30 -12.24 -8.18 3.45
CA ALA A 30 -13.37 -7.37 3.90
C ALA A 30 -14.60 -7.60 3.01
N LEU A 31 -14.40 -8.06 1.78
CA LEU A 31 -15.46 -8.35 0.83
C LEU A 31 -15.75 -9.86 0.72
N GLY A 32 -15.16 -10.65 1.60
CA GLY A 32 -15.37 -12.10 1.61
C GLY A 32 -14.37 -12.90 0.81
N GLY A 33 -13.35 -12.26 0.22
CA GLY A 33 -12.32 -12.96 -0.54
C GLY A 33 -11.29 -13.57 0.38
N GLU A 34 -10.74 -14.72 -0.01
CA GLU A 34 -9.75 -15.41 0.81
C GLU A 34 -8.58 -15.96 0.01
N ASN A 35 -8.40 -15.48 -1.21
CA ASN A 35 -7.36 -16.00 -2.09
C ASN A 35 -6.09 -15.14 -2.05
N ARG A 36 -5.13 -15.57 -1.21
CA ARG A 36 -3.88 -14.84 -1.11
C ARG A 36 -3.03 -14.93 -2.37
N ALA A 37 -3.19 -16.00 -3.13
CA ALA A 37 -2.46 -16.13 -4.41
C ALA A 37 -2.88 -15.04 -5.39
N THR A 38 -4.17 -14.69 -5.41
CA THR A 38 -4.65 -13.59 -6.24
C THR A 38 -4.06 -12.27 -5.78
N ALA A 39 -3.97 -12.07 -4.45
CA ALA A 39 -3.38 -10.85 -3.91
C ALA A 39 -1.91 -10.73 -4.32
N LEU A 40 -1.17 -11.83 -4.29
CA LEU A 40 0.23 -11.81 -4.73
C LEU A 40 0.33 -11.52 -6.22
N GLU A 41 -0.54 -12.11 -7.02
CA GLU A 41 -0.58 -11.89 -8.47
C GLU A 41 -0.79 -10.40 -8.76
N LEU A 42 -1.73 -9.77 -8.05
CA LEU A 42 -2.00 -8.35 -8.20
C LEU A 42 -0.79 -7.51 -7.76
N THR A 43 -0.12 -7.93 -6.70
CA THR A 43 1.10 -7.25 -6.24
C THR A 43 2.17 -7.24 -7.33
N LEU A 44 2.35 -8.37 -8.02
CA LEU A 44 3.32 -8.44 -9.10
C LEU A 44 2.95 -7.50 -10.25
N LYS A 45 1.66 -7.36 -10.53
CA LYS A 45 1.18 -6.42 -11.54
C LYS A 45 1.42 -4.97 -11.11
N VAL A 46 1.31 -4.68 -9.82
CA VAL A 46 1.65 -3.36 -9.29
C VAL A 46 3.11 -3.05 -9.56
N GLU A 47 3.98 -4.03 -9.30
CA GLU A 47 5.41 -3.85 -9.54
C GLU A 47 5.71 -3.58 -11.01
N ASP A 48 5.04 -4.31 -11.91
CA ASP A 48 5.20 -4.09 -13.34
C ASP A 48 4.75 -2.70 -13.74
N TYR A 49 3.62 -2.26 -13.22
CA TYR A 49 3.09 -0.94 -13.51
C TYR A 49 4.07 0.15 -13.06
N LEU A 50 4.64 0.00 -11.86
CA LEU A 50 5.60 0.96 -11.35
C LEU A 50 6.87 0.98 -12.21
N ALA A 51 7.31 -0.19 -12.66
CA ALA A 51 8.49 -0.26 -13.52
C ALA A 51 8.23 0.45 -14.85
N GLN A 52 7.02 0.31 -15.39
CA GLN A 52 6.68 0.94 -16.67
C GLN A 52 6.52 2.44 -16.54
N THR A 53 6.00 2.93 -15.42
CA THR A 53 5.72 4.36 -15.27
C THR A 53 6.89 5.15 -14.70
N LEU A 54 7.70 4.55 -13.84
CA LEU A 54 8.77 5.25 -13.15
C LEU A 54 10.17 4.80 -13.56
N GLY A 55 10.25 3.70 -14.31
CA GLY A 55 11.54 3.15 -14.71
C GLY A 55 12.35 2.73 -13.50
N GLU A 56 13.56 3.30 -13.37
CA GLU A 56 14.45 2.96 -12.28
C GLU A 56 14.37 3.94 -11.11
N ASN A 57 13.47 4.91 -11.20
CA ASN A 57 13.28 5.87 -10.11
C ASN A 57 12.67 5.19 -8.90
N ILE A 58 13.08 5.63 -7.71
CA ILE A 58 12.54 5.10 -6.46
C ILE A 58 11.16 5.71 -6.25
N PRO A 59 10.09 4.90 -6.17
CA PRO A 59 8.74 5.44 -5.97
C PRO A 59 8.54 5.91 -4.55
N THR A 60 7.68 6.92 -4.40
CA THR A 60 7.23 7.34 -3.08
C THR A 60 6.15 6.38 -2.58
N VAL A 61 5.87 6.44 -1.28
CA VAL A 61 4.79 5.63 -0.69
C VAL A 61 3.48 5.93 -1.42
N GLU A 62 3.19 7.22 -1.67
CA GLU A 62 1.96 7.61 -2.35
C GLU A 62 1.89 7.06 -3.77
N GLU A 63 3.01 7.06 -4.49
CA GLU A 63 3.03 6.49 -5.83
C GLU A 63 2.77 5.00 -5.82
N VAL A 64 3.30 4.29 -4.83
CA VAL A 64 3.01 2.87 -4.68
C VAL A 64 1.53 2.65 -4.40
N GLN A 65 0.96 3.44 -3.49
CA GLN A 65 -0.45 3.32 -3.14
C GLN A 65 -1.36 3.60 -4.33
N ASP A 66 -1.03 4.64 -5.10
CA ASP A 66 -1.79 4.96 -6.30
C ASP A 66 -1.68 3.83 -7.33
N ALA A 67 -0.52 3.21 -7.45
CA ALA A 67 -0.33 2.08 -8.36
C ALA A 67 -1.17 0.88 -7.94
N VAL A 68 -1.29 0.64 -6.64
CA VAL A 68 -2.14 -0.45 -6.13
C VAL A 68 -3.59 -0.20 -6.54
N GLU A 69 -4.08 1.01 -6.32
CA GLU A 69 -5.46 1.36 -6.66
C GLU A 69 -5.70 1.20 -8.16
N HIS A 70 -4.77 1.73 -8.96
CA HIS A 70 -4.88 1.62 -10.41
C HIS A 70 -4.93 0.16 -10.86
N THR A 71 -4.03 -0.66 -10.33
CA THR A 71 -3.94 -2.06 -10.71
C THR A 71 -5.22 -2.81 -10.34
N LEU A 72 -5.75 -2.56 -9.15
CA LEU A 72 -6.98 -3.21 -8.73
C LEU A 72 -8.14 -2.85 -9.65
N ILE A 73 -8.27 -1.57 -10.00
CA ILE A 73 -9.35 -1.11 -10.87
C ILE A 73 -9.20 -1.70 -12.28
N GLU A 74 -7.98 -1.68 -12.82
CA GLU A 74 -7.71 -2.16 -14.16
C GLU A 74 -7.95 -3.66 -14.31
N ASN A 75 -7.85 -4.40 -13.23
CA ASN A 75 -8.05 -5.85 -13.25
C ASN A 75 -9.43 -6.27 -12.76
N GLY A 76 -10.37 -5.35 -12.71
CA GLY A 76 -11.75 -5.67 -12.39
C GLY A 76 -12.06 -5.77 -10.91
N HIS A 77 -11.17 -5.26 -10.06
CA HIS A 77 -11.34 -5.33 -8.61
C HIS A 77 -11.64 -3.94 -8.01
N ALA A 78 -12.58 -3.22 -8.63
CA ALA A 78 -12.90 -1.85 -8.18
C ALA A 78 -13.39 -1.81 -6.74
N ARG A 79 -14.16 -2.82 -6.32
CA ARG A 79 -14.65 -2.87 -4.94
C ARG A 79 -13.51 -3.09 -3.95
N THR A 80 -12.56 -3.95 -4.33
CA THR A 80 -11.38 -4.16 -3.51
C THR A 80 -10.54 -2.89 -3.43
N ALA A 81 -10.45 -2.14 -4.53
CA ALA A 81 -9.75 -0.87 -4.54
C ALA A 81 -10.36 0.10 -3.54
N LYS A 82 -11.68 0.16 -3.47
CA LYS A 82 -12.37 1.02 -2.52
C LYS A 82 -12.04 0.62 -1.08
N GLU A 83 -12.05 -0.67 -0.80
CA GLU A 83 -11.70 -1.15 0.54
C GLU A 83 -10.24 -0.85 0.87
N TYR A 84 -9.36 -0.95 -0.11
CA TYR A 84 -7.95 -0.64 0.08
C TYR A 84 -7.76 0.84 0.43
N ILE A 85 -8.48 1.73 -0.25
CA ILE A 85 -8.42 3.17 0.04
C ILE A 85 -8.84 3.43 1.49
N LEU A 86 -9.90 2.78 1.95
CA LEU A 86 -10.37 2.92 3.32
C LEU A 86 -9.34 2.37 4.31
N TYR A 87 -8.73 1.24 3.98
CA TYR A 87 -7.72 0.62 4.81
C TYR A 87 -6.51 1.53 5.01
N ARG A 88 -6.01 2.12 3.93
CA ARG A 88 -4.84 2.99 4.04
C ARG A 88 -5.15 4.27 4.80
N ALA A 89 -6.36 4.81 4.63
CA ALA A 89 -6.79 6.00 5.35
C ALA A 89 -6.88 5.72 6.84
N GLU A 90 -7.43 4.55 7.20
CA GLU A 90 -7.54 4.15 8.60
C GLU A 90 -6.16 4.00 9.25
N ARG A 91 -5.21 3.38 8.52
CA ARG A 91 -3.85 3.21 9.03
C ARG A 91 -3.18 4.56 9.27
N SER A 92 -3.35 5.51 8.35
CA SER A 92 -2.80 6.86 8.50
C SER A 92 -3.41 7.56 9.70
N ARG A 93 -4.72 7.45 9.86
CA ARG A 93 -5.42 8.10 10.96
C ARG A 93 -4.93 7.57 12.31
N ILE A 94 -4.76 6.26 12.41
CA ILE A 94 -4.29 5.64 13.65
C ILE A 94 -2.91 6.16 14.01
N ARG A 95 -2.01 6.24 13.03
CA ARG A 95 -0.66 6.75 13.28
C ARG A 95 -0.66 8.18 13.76
N GLU A 96 -1.47 9.03 13.13
CA GLU A 96 -1.55 10.44 13.50
C GLU A 96 -2.12 10.63 14.88
N THR A 97 -3.09 9.80 15.24
CA THR A 97 -3.73 9.90 16.54
C THR A 97 -2.83 9.38 17.66
N THR A 98 -2.22 8.23 17.43
CA THR A 98 -1.46 7.54 18.46
C THR A 98 -0.15 8.24 18.79
N PHE A 99 0.52 8.74 17.77
CA PHE A 99 1.86 9.25 17.91
C PHE A 99 1.96 10.45 18.86
N PRO A 100 1.15 11.49 18.70
CA PRO A 100 1.20 12.62 19.64
C PRO A 100 0.84 12.23 21.06
N ILE A 101 -0.05 11.28 21.23
CA ILE A 101 -0.49 10.86 22.55
C ILE A 101 0.63 10.17 23.31
N THR A 102 1.41 9.37 22.63
CA THR A 102 2.51 8.66 23.28
C THR A 102 3.61 9.58 23.75
N TYR A 103 3.70 10.74 23.24
CA TYR A 103 4.74 11.68 23.62
C TYR A 103 4.41 12.46 24.84
N SER A 104 3.27 12.76 25.07
CA SER A 104 2.92 13.65 26.14
C SER A 104 2.38 12.94 27.30
N ASP A 105 2.81 12.91 26.32
CA ASP A 105 2.42 12.75 27.03
C ASP A 105 2.39 12.56 27.40
N VAL A 106 2.89 12.59 26.63
CA VAL A 106 2.94 12.53 26.95
C VAL A 106 3.16 12.70 26.96
N SER A 107 3.39 12.85 26.73
CA SER A 107 3.45 13.08 26.87
C SER A 107 3.50 13.08 26.80
N GLU A 108 3.74 12.95 26.52
CA GLU A 108 3.68 12.95 26.59
C GLU A 108 3.96 12.83 26.64
#